data_70c216a3026bbc9f2baa0d219954ec58
#
_entry.id   70c216a3026bbc9f2baa0d219954ec58
#
_cell.length_a   1.000
_cell.length_b   1.000
_cell.length_c   1.000
_cell.angle_alpha   90.00
_cell.angle_beta   90.00
_cell.angle_gamma   90.00
#
_symmetry.space_group_name_H-M   'P 1'
#
loop_
_entity.id
_entity.type
_entity.pdbx_description
1 polymer ?
#
loop_
_entity_poly.entity_id
_entity_poly.type
_entity_poly.pdbx_seq_one_letter_code
_entity_poly.pdbx_strand_id
1 'polypeptide(L)'
;MSARWQRLLRPRRARGQALVELTLVVPIFMLILFGMIEFGFVFTHDLTVEYATREGARAGAALANGADPNGCSGTNWKTVDPLVIAAVERVLQSPGSQVVIANVSQIVIYEANPTTGANDQGLQDVWTYSPGAGPVPLGSTDHLNFVDSSYPNGDAWKACSRSNALPSPNSIGVSLTYTYAFQTPLASVMRFFGGAGSATLTLTDKTVMQLNPTAS
;
A
#
# COMPACT_ATOMS: atom_id res chain seq x y z
N MET A 1 -19.48 -50.22 63.11
CA MET A 1 -18.06 -49.92 62.73
C MET A 1 -17.92 -50.21 61.25
N SER A 2 -17.79 -49.20 60.40
CA SER A 2 -17.18 -49.32 59.07
C SER A 2 -17.71 -48.29 58.01
N ALA A 3 -17.75 -47.03 58.37
CA ALA A 3 -18.13 -45.98 57.36
C ALA A 3 -17.05 -44.90 57.20
N ARG A 4 -15.80 -45.18 57.61
CA ARG A 4 -14.74 -44.10 57.67
C ARG A 4 -13.60 -44.23 56.67
N TRP A 5 -13.57 -45.22 55.80
CA TRP A 5 -12.42 -45.50 54.92
C TRP A 5 -12.64 -45.16 53.44
N GLN A 6 -13.80 -44.66 53.02
CA GLN A 6 -14.08 -44.36 51.61
C GLN A 6 -13.77 -42.91 51.17
N ARG A 7 -13.21 -42.06 52.06
CA ARG A 7 -12.91 -40.64 51.70
C ARG A 7 -11.48 -40.38 51.22
N LEU A 8 -10.63 -41.36 51.09
CA LEU A 8 -9.21 -41.17 50.78
C LEU A 8 -8.83 -41.45 49.32
N LEU A 9 -9.76 -41.84 48.47
CA LEU A 9 -9.49 -42.08 47.04
C LEU A 9 -10.20 -41.06 46.15
N ARG A 10 -10.06 -39.76 46.46
CA ARG A 10 -10.36 -38.75 45.45
C ARG A 10 -9.23 -38.79 44.40
N PRO A 11 -9.56 -39.08 43.11
CA PRO A 11 -8.54 -39.26 42.10
C PRO A 11 -7.83 -37.93 41.85
N ARG A 12 -6.60 -37.79 42.31
CA ARG A 12 -5.68 -36.70 41.95
C ARG A 12 -5.40 -36.64 40.42
N ARG A 13 -5.83 -37.68 39.69
CA ARG A 13 -5.67 -37.80 38.23
C ARG A 13 -6.42 -36.74 37.41
N ALA A 14 -7.59 -36.28 37.86
CA ALA A 14 -8.39 -35.30 37.09
C ALA A 14 -7.74 -33.91 36.92
N ARG A 15 -6.90 -33.48 37.89
CA ARG A 15 -6.20 -32.18 37.80
C ARG A 15 -5.02 -32.22 36.83
N GLY A 16 -4.33 -33.33 36.69
CA GLY A 16 -3.23 -33.52 35.77
C GLY A 16 -3.72 -33.59 34.30
N GLN A 17 -4.83 -34.26 34.06
CA GLN A 17 -5.41 -34.42 32.74
C GLN A 17 -5.87 -33.06 32.19
N ALA A 18 -6.55 -32.22 32.97
CA ALA A 18 -6.98 -30.89 32.57
C ALA A 18 -5.80 -29.96 32.20
N LEU A 19 -4.65 -30.11 32.90
CA LEU A 19 -3.44 -29.36 32.55
C LEU A 19 -2.86 -29.80 31.20
N VAL A 20 -2.86 -31.11 30.92
CA VAL A 20 -2.39 -31.60 29.59
C VAL A 20 -3.32 -31.14 28.47
N GLU A 21 -4.63 -31.21 28.65
CA GLU A 21 -5.61 -30.72 27.67
C GLU A 21 -5.43 -29.22 27.42
N LEU A 22 -5.28 -28.43 28.50
CA LEU A 22 -5.03 -27.01 28.40
C LEU A 22 -3.73 -26.72 27.62
N THR A 23 -2.64 -27.42 27.92
CA THR A 23 -1.34 -27.24 27.25
C THR A 23 -1.41 -27.53 25.75
N LEU A 24 -2.29 -28.40 25.30
CA LEU A 24 -2.50 -28.71 23.89
C LEU A 24 -3.42 -27.68 23.20
N VAL A 25 -4.42 -27.18 23.91
CA VAL A 25 -5.42 -26.26 23.32
C VAL A 25 -4.90 -24.83 23.25
N VAL A 26 -4.19 -24.35 24.28
CA VAL A 26 -3.71 -22.96 24.37
C VAL A 26 -2.83 -22.55 23.18
N PRO A 27 -1.84 -23.33 22.72
CA PRO A 27 -1.04 -22.94 21.54
C PRO A 27 -1.88 -22.75 20.29
N ILE A 28 -2.84 -23.64 20.04
CA ILE A 28 -3.73 -23.56 18.87
C ILE A 28 -4.63 -22.33 18.98
N PHE A 29 -5.20 -22.09 20.16
CA PHE A 29 -6.03 -20.92 20.43
C PHE A 29 -5.25 -19.62 20.24
N MET A 30 -4.02 -19.53 20.76
CA MET A 30 -3.15 -18.36 20.60
C MET A 30 -2.78 -18.12 19.13
N LEU A 31 -2.55 -19.19 18.36
CA LEU A 31 -2.26 -19.08 16.94
C LEU A 31 -3.44 -18.48 16.16
N ILE A 32 -4.66 -18.91 16.45
CA ILE A 32 -5.89 -18.37 15.85
C ILE A 32 -6.06 -16.89 16.27
N LEU A 33 -5.88 -16.59 17.55
CA LEU A 33 -6.03 -15.23 18.07
C LEU A 33 -5.03 -14.25 17.42
N PHE A 34 -3.75 -14.60 17.35
CA PHE A 34 -2.75 -13.79 16.67
C PHE A 34 -3.01 -13.69 15.18
N GLY A 35 -3.53 -14.74 14.55
CA GLY A 35 -3.95 -14.70 13.15
C GLY A 35 -5.05 -13.69 12.89
N MET A 36 -6.06 -13.62 13.76
CA MET A 36 -7.14 -12.61 13.64
C MET A 36 -6.63 -11.19 13.83
N ILE A 37 -5.74 -10.96 14.80
CA ILE A 37 -5.13 -9.64 15.04
C ILE A 37 -4.28 -9.22 13.83
N GLU A 38 -3.45 -10.12 13.32
CA GLU A 38 -2.59 -9.86 12.16
C GLU A 38 -3.42 -9.53 10.92
N PHE A 39 -4.50 -10.28 10.69
CA PHE A 39 -5.40 -9.99 9.57
C PHE A 39 -6.03 -8.60 9.68
N GLY A 40 -6.39 -8.16 10.90
CA GLY A 40 -6.87 -6.81 11.14
C GLY A 40 -5.82 -5.74 10.75
N PHE A 41 -4.56 -5.95 11.09
CA PHE A 41 -3.48 -5.05 10.69
C PHE A 41 -3.27 -5.03 9.18
N VAL A 42 -3.19 -6.20 8.53
CA VAL A 42 -3.06 -6.30 7.06
C VAL A 42 -4.19 -5.53 6.37
N PHE A 43 -5.44 -5.74 6.81
CA PHE A 43 -6.60 -5.07 6.22
C PHE A 43 -6.55 -3.55 6.38
N THR A 44 -6.09 -3.06 7.53
CA THR A 44 -5.93 -1.61 7.75
C THR A 44 -4.87 -1.01 6.82
N HIS A 45 -3.76 -1.72 6.59
CA HIS A 45 -2.73 -1.28 5.65
C HIS A 45 -3.23 -1.29 4.21
N ASP A 46 -3.96 -2.35 3.83
CA ASP A 46 -4.55 -2.51 2.49
C ASP A 46 -5.50 -1.35 2.16
N LEU A 47 -6.41 -1.02 3.08
CA LEU A 47 -7.29 0.14 2.93
C LEU A 47 -6.52 1.46 2.78
N THR A 48 -5.44 1.65 3.53
CA THR A 48 -4.63 2.88 3.43
C THR A 48 -3.95 2.97 2.06
N VAL A 49 -3.43 1.84 1.55
CA VAL A 49 -2.82 1.74 0.21
C VAL A 49 -3.87 2.05 -0.87
N GLU A 50 -5.08 1.49 -0.75
CA GLU A 50 -6.20 1.76 -1.66
C GLU A 50 -6.61 3.24 -1.66
N TYR A 51 -6.70 3.88 -0.49
CA TYR A 51 -7.00 5.30 -0.41
C TYR A 51 -5.88 6.16 -1.02
N ALA A 52 -4.62 5.78 -0.84
CA ALA A 52 -3.49 6.49 -1.39
C ALA A 52 -3.48 6.46 -2.93
N THR A 53 -3.73 5.29 -3.54
CA THR A 53 -3.82 5.18 -5.01
C THR A 53 -5.00 5.95 -5.58
N ARG A 54 -6.15 5.94 -4.89
CA ARG A 54 -7.33 6.72 -5.29
C ARG A 54 -7.08 8.23 -5.25
N GLU A 55 -6.43 8.72 -4.19
CA GLU A 55 -6.13 10.14 -4.07
C GLU A 55 -5.09 10.58 -5.10
N GLY A 56 -4.06 9.74 -5.35
CA GLY A 56 -3.10 9.98 -6.44
C GLY A 56 -3.76 10.03 -7.82
N ALA A 57 -4.61 9.04 -8.15
CA ALA A 57 -5.32 9.00 -9.42
C ALA A 57 -6.28 10.20 -9.58
N ARG A 58 -6.95 10.61 -8.49
CA ARG A 58 -7.83 11.79 -8.48
C ARG A 58 -7.05 13.07 -8.74
N ALA A 59 -5.90 13.23 -8.08
CA ALA A 59 -5.02 14.37 -8.31
C ALA A 59 -4.52 14.41 -9.76
N GLY A 60 -4.05 13.27 -10.29
CA GLY A 60 -3.59 13.16 -11.67
C GLY A 60 -4.68 13.42 -12.70
N ALA A 61 -5.89 12.91 -12.46
CA ALA A 61 -7.04 13.18 -13.32
C ALA A 61 -7.42 14.67 -13.36
N ALA A 62 -7.34 15.35 -12.20
CA ALA A 62 -7.65 16.76 -12.10
C ALA A 62 -6.58 17.67 -12.74
N LEU A 63 -5.31 17.30 -12.58
CA LEU A 63 -4.18 18.04 -13.13
C LEU A 63 -3.97 17.80 -14.62
N ALA A 64 -4.39 16.63 -15.10
CA ALA A 64 -4.32 16.20 -16.50
C ALA A 64 -2.92 16.39 -17.11
N ASN A 65 -2.77 17.33 -18.05
CA ASN A 65 -1.52 17.67 -18.73
C ASN A 65 -0.82 18.92 -18.15
N GLY A 66 -1.27 19.44 -17.01
CA GLY A 66 -0.74 20.65 -16.38
C GLY A 66 -1.20 21.96 -17.04
N ALA A 67 -2.13 21.89 -17.99
CA ALA A 67 -2.68 23.06 -18.73
C ALA A 67 -1.55 23.99 -19.24
N ASP A 68 -0.47 23.41 -19.76
CA ASP A 68 0.66 24.19 -20.25
C ASP A 68 0.37 24.71 -21.67
N PRO A 69 0.29 26.03 -21.86
CA PRO A 69 -0.03 26.61 -23.16
C PRO A 69 1.04 26.33 -24.22
N ASN A 70 2.26 26.01 -23.81
CA ASN A 70 3.38 25.69 -24.70
C ASN A 70 3.59 24.15 -24.82
N GLY A 71 2.66 23.34 -24.31
CA GLY A 71 2.78 21.90 -24.30
C GLY A 71 4.09 21.45 -23.64
N CYS A 72 4.80 20.48 -24.22
CA CYS A 72 6.05 19.98 -23.67
C CYS A 72 7.25 20.95 -23.74
N SER A 73 7.11 22.11 -24.40
CA SER A 73 8.11 23.18 -24.37
C SER A 73 7.97 24.08 -23.15
N GLY A 74 6.85 24.00 -22.44
CA GLY A 74 6.60 24.74 -21.21
C GLY A 74 7.17 24.04 -19.98
N THR A 75 6.73 24.49 -18.80
CA THR A 75 7.23 23.99 -17.51
C THR A 75 6.13 23.53 -16.55
N ASN A 76 4.87 23.92 -16.77
CA ASN A 76 3.76 23.61 -15.85
C ASN A 76 3.53 22.10 -15.73
N TRP A 77 3.66 21.36 -16.82
CA TRP A 77 3.49 19.93 -16.83
C TRP A 77 4.47 19.18 -15.88
N LYS A 78 5.66 19.78 -15.65
CA LYS A 78 6.67 19.21 -14.73
C LYS A 78 6.22 19.21 -13.26
N THR A 79 5.16 19.90 -12.93
CA THR A 79 4.62 19.95 -11.56
C THR A 79 3.57 18.88 -11.33
N VAL A 80 3.05 18.24 -12.39
CA VAL A 80 1.90 17.30 -12.29
C VAL A 80 2.25 16.06 -11.49
N ASP A 81 3.27 15.32 -11.93
CA ASP A 81 3.61 14.06 -11.28
C ASP A 81 4.11 14.23 -9.84
N PRO A 82 4.95 15.23 -9.50
CA PRO A 82 5.23 15.54 -8.10
C PRO A 82 3.99 15.83 -7.26
N LEU A 83 2.97 16.47 -7.80
CA LEU A 83 1.72 16.72 -7.07
C LEU A 83 0.89 15.45 -6.91
N VAL A 84 0.92 14.54 -7.88
CA VAL A 84 0.32 13.20 -7.75
C VAL A 84 0.99 12.42 -6.63
N ILE A 85 2.33 12.37 -6.62
CA ILE A 85 3.10 11.69 -5.56
C ILE A 85 2.86 12.35 -4.20
N ALA A 86 2.82 13.70 -4.13
CA ALA A 86 2.49 14.41 -2.89
C ALA A 86 1.10 14.05 -2.35
N ALA A 87 0.13 13.84 -3.25
CA ALA A 87 -1.21 13.40 -2.85
C ALA A 87 -1.20 11.98 -2.25
N VAL A 88 -0.44 11.05 -2.85
CA VAL A 88 -0.22 9.70 -2.33
C VAL A 88 0.49 9.76 -0.97
N GLU A 89 1.61 10.47 -0.85
CA GLU A 89 2.38 10.59 0.40
C GLU A 89 1.54 11.17 1.53
N ARG A 90 0.70 12.16 1.24
CA ARG A 90 -0.20 12.76 2.24
C ARG A 90 -1.14 11.73 2.87
N VAL A 91 -1.64 10.79 2.11
CA VAL A 91 -2.49 9.72 2.63
C VAL A 91 -1.66 8.74 3.45
N LEU A 92 -0.51 8.30 2.91
CA LEU A 92 0.37 7.35 3.60
C LEU A 92 0.90 7.89 4.94
N GLN A 93 1.13 9.21 5.02
CA GLN A 93 1.63 9.88 6.22
C GLN A 93 0.53 10.55 7.05
N SER A 94 -0.75 10.29 6.75
CA SER A 94 -1.87 10.88 7.49
C SER A 94 -1.85 10.47 8.96
N PRO A 95 -2.29 11.34 9.89
CA PRO A 95 -2.43 10.98 11.29
C PRO A 95 -3.31 9.73 11.46
N GLY A 96 -2.76 8.70 12.11
CA GLY A 96 -3.43 7.40 12.27
C GLY A 96 -3.10 6.36 11.21
N SER A 97 -2.39 6.71 10.14
CA SER A 97 -1.83 5.71 9.23
C SER A 97 -0.82 4.84 9.95
N GLN A 98 -0.92 3.53 9.79
CA GLN A 98 0.05 2.56 10.30
C GLN A 98 1.07 2.16 9.22
N VAL A 99 0.95 2.70 8.01
CA VAL A 99 1.83 2.40 6.90
C VAL A 99 3.20 3.03 7.13
N VAL A 100 4.24 2.20 7.07
CA VAL A 100 5.63 2.65 7.09
C VAL A 100 6.03 2.99 5.67
N ILE A 101 6.20 4.28 5.36
CA ILE A 101 6.47 4.77 4.00
C ILE A 101 7.72 4.14 3.37
N ALA A 102 8.73 3.80 4.18
CA ALA A 102 9.93 3.12 3.74
C ALA A 102 9.70 1.69 3.20
N ASN A 103 8.55 1.10 3.51
CA ASN A 103 8.16 -0.21 3.01
C ASN A 103 7.35 -0.14 1.70
N VAL A 104 7.10 1.07 1.20
CA VAL A 104 6.58 1.28 -0.16
C VAL A 104 7.73 1.08 -1.13
N SER A 105 7.68 0.02 -1.91
CA SER A 105 8.76 -0.30 -2.86
C SER A 105 8.71 0.59 -4.10
N GLN A 106 7.51 0.90 -4.58
CA GLN A 106 7.33 1.79 -5.73
C GLN A 106 5.91 2.36 -5.80
N ILE A 107 5.82 3.52 -6.42
CA ILE A 107 4.59 4.13 -6.91
C ILE A 107 4.76 4.28 -8.43
N VAL A 108 3.79 3.79 -9.20
CA VAL A 108 3.84 3.84 -10.68
C VAL A 108 2.69 4.68 -11.19
N ILE A 109 3.01 5.70 -11.97
CA ILE A 109 2.05 6.50 -12.74
C ILE A 109 2.12 5.98 -14.17
N TYR A 110 0.99 5.60 -14.77
CA TYR A 110 0.98 4.99 -16.10
C TYR A 110 -0.24 5.36 -16.92
N GLU A 111 -0.12 5.23 -18.25
CA GLU A 111 -1.26 5.30 -19.15
C GLU A 111 -2.07 4.01 -19.03
N ALA A 112 -3.30 4.14 -18.56
CA ALA A 112 -4.18 3.03 -18.36
C ALA A 112 -5.11 2.82 -19.55
N ASN A 113 -5.29 1.57 -19.94
CA ASN A 113 -6.37 1.20 -20.84
C ASN A 113 -7.73 1.51 -20.18
N PRO A 114 -8.60 2.30 -20.79
CA PRO A 114 -9.86 2.72 -20.17
C PRO A 114 -10.83 1.57 -19.88
N THR A 115 -10.65 0.43 -20.54
CA THR A 115 -11.53 -0.75 -20.40
C THR A 115 -10.99 -1.76 -19.41
N THR A 116 -9.68 -2.03 -19.46
CA THR A 116 -9.04 -3.09 -18.66
C THR A 116 -8.31 -2.55 -17.43
N GLY A 117 -7.98 -1.25 -17.43
CA GLY A 117 -7.15 -0.62 -16.41
C GLY A 117 -5.68 -1.06 -16.45
N ALA A 118 -5.28 -1.81 -17.49
CA ALA A 118 -3.92 -2.29 -17.64
C ALA A 118 -3.01 -1.22 -18.28
N ASN A 119 -1.71 -1.33 -18.05
CA ASN A 119 -0.69 -0.57 -18.77
C ASN A 119 -0.32 -1.32 -20.06
N ASP A 120 -1.13 -1.18 -21.09
CA ASP A 120 -0.95 -1.90 -22.35
C ASP A 120 0.15 -1.27 -23.24
N GLN A 121 0.42 0.03 -23.05
CA GLN A 121 1.38 0.77 -23.87
C GLN A 121 2.80 0.73 -23.31
N GLY A 122 2.98 0.26 -22.08
CA GLY A 122 4.26 0.33 -21.38
C GLY A 122 4.69 1.75 -21.01
N LEU A 123 3.80 2.74 -21.16
CA LEU A 123 4.05 4.13 -20.83
C LEU A 123 3.82 4.32 -19.33
N GLN A 124 4.92 4.38 -18.57
CA GLN A 124 4.88 4.49 -17.12
C GLN A 124 6.09 5.21 -16.57
N ASP A 125 5.88 5.90 -15.47
CA ASP A 125 6.90 6.57 -14.67
C ASP A 125 6.95 5.92 -13.29
N VAL A 126 8.14 5.47 -12.87
CA VAL A 126 8.34 4.64 -11.67
C VAL A 126 9.05 5.45 -10.61
N TRP A 127 8.33 5.71 -9.53
CA TRP A 127 8.83 6.44 -8.37
C TRP A 127 9.21 5.47 -7.26
N THR A 128 10.47 5.51 -6.84
CA THR A 128 11.02 4.63 -5.80
C THR A 128 11.32 5.41 -4.53
N TYR A 129 11.23 4.74 -3.39
CA TYR A 129 11.47 5.37 -2.09
C TYR A 129 12.93 5.83 -1.95
N SER A 130 13.10 7.12 -1.68
CA SER A 130 14.37 7.76 -1.37
C SER A 130 14.09 8.98 -0.50
N PRO A 131 14.28 8.87 0.84
CA PRO A 131 13.77 9.86 1.78
C PRO A 131 14.37 11.25 1.57
N GLY A 132 13.50 12.24 1.37
CA GLY A 132 13.88 13.63 1.17
C GLY A 132 14.68 13.93 -0.09
N ALA A 133 14.75 13.00 -1.05
CA ALA A 133 15.52 13.16 -2.29
C ALA A 133 14.63 13.51 -3.50
N GLY A 134 13.32 13.45 -3.34
CA GLY A 134 12.39 13.78 -4.42
C GLY A 134 12.29 15.27 -4.71
N PRO A 135 11.61 15.65 -5.79
CA PRO A 135 11.36 17.04 -6.12
C PRO A 135 10.50 17.72 -5.05
N VAL A 136 10.59 19.04 -4.96
CA VAL A 136 9.70 19.84 -4.11
C VAL A 136 8.40 20.11 -4.89
N PRO A 137 7.24 19.65 -4.42
CA PRO A 137 5.98 19.90 -5.09
C PRO A 137 5.62 21.38 -5.09
N LEU A 138 4.87 21.82 -6.09
CA LEU A 138 4.39 23.19 -6.15
C LEU A 138 3.55 23.53 -4.91
N GLY A 139 3.91 24.62 -4.22
CA GLY A 139 3.23 25.06 -3.00
C GLY A 139 3.70 24.34 -1.71
N SER A 140 4.75 23.51 -1.78
CA SER A 140 5.42 22.92 -0.62
C SER A 140 6.81 23.52 -0.42
N THR A 141 7.36 23.33 0.77
CA THR A 141 8.77 23.59 1.11
C THR A 141 9.55 22.27 1.29
N ASP A 142 8.84 21.16 1.43
CA ASP A 142 9.42 19.88 1.76
C ASP A 142 9.61 19.03 0.50
N HIS A 143 10.72 18.29 0.48
CA HIS A 143 11.01 17.32 -0.55
C HIS A 143 10.14 16.09 -0.42
N LEU A 144 9.74 15.51 -1.57
CA LEU A 144 9.11 14.20 -1.60
C LEU A 144 10.10 13.11 -1.16
N ASN A 145 9.54 12.00 -0.66
CA ASN A 145 10.30 10.81 -0.30
C ASN A 145 10.39 9.79 -1.43
N PHE A 146 9.89 10.13 -2.61
CA PHE A 146 10.00 9.28 -3.79
C PHE A 146 10.67 10.05 -4.92
N VAL A 147 11.47 9.31 -5.68
CA VAL A 147 12.19 9.82 -6.85
C VAL A 147 11.91 8.96 -8.06
N ASP A 148 11.77 9.59 -9.20
CA ASP A 148 11.94 8.96 -10.50
C ASP A 148 13.26 9.45 -11.09
N SER A 149 14.16 8.52 -11.43
CA SER A 149 15.49 8.84 -11.97
C SER A 149 15.43 9.46 -13.37
N SER A 150 14.32 9.28 -14.07
CA SER A 150 14.08 9.83 -15.41
C SER A 150 13.41 11.21 -15.40
N TYR A 151 12.74 11.54 -14.31
CA TYR A 151 11.99 12.77 -14.14
C TYR A 151 12.88 14.04 -14.26
N PRO A 152 12.38 15.11 -14.87
CA PRO A 152 11.13 15.21 -15.65
C PRO A 152 11.33 14.97 -17.15
N ASN A 153 12.54 14.95 -17.66
CA ASN A 153 12.78 15.02 -19.09
C ASN A 153 12.84 13.64 -19.77
N GLY A 154 13.16 12.61 -18.99
CA GLY A 154 13.28 11.23 -19.44
C GLY A 154 12.04 10.38 -19.19
N ASP A 155 10.98 10.93 -18.55
CA ASP A 155 9.73 10.23 -18.28
C ASP A 155 9.17 9.57 -19.53
N ALA A 156 8.73 8.32 -19.39
CA ALA A 156 8.14 7.59 -20.49
C ALA A 156 6.74 8.11 -20.84
N TRP A 157 6.02 8.63 -19.85
CA TRP A 157 4.68 9.21 -20.03
C TRP A 157 4.58 10.62 -19.45
N LYS A 158 5.28 11.57 -20.08
CA LYS A 158 5.27 12.98 -19.66
C LYS A 158 3.86 13.54 -19.55
N ALA A 159 3.58 14.29 -18.50
CA ALA A 159 2.27 14.90 -18.31
C ALA A 159 1.83 15.76 -19.51
N CYS A 160 2.76 16.48 -20.15
CA CYS A 160 2.46 17.28 -21.34
C CYS A 160 2.01 16.45 -22.57
N SER A 161 2.32 15.17 -22.63
CA SER A 161 1.89 14.28 -23.71
C SER A 161 0.52 13.62 -23.45
N ARG A 162 -0.04 13.83 -22.26
CA ARG A 162 -1.34 13.28 -21.87
C ARG A 162 -2.45 14.05 -22.56
N SER A 163 -3.31 13.34 -23.30
CA SER A 163 -4.47 13.95 -23.96
C SER A 163 -5.65 14.00 -22.99
N ASN A 164 -6.18 15.21 -22.79
CA ASN A 164 -7.43 15.43 -22.09
C ASN A 164 -8.52 15.99 -23.03
N ALA A 165 -8.32 15.87 -24.34
CA ALA A 165 -9.26 16.34 -25.35
C ALA A 165 -10.41 15.34 -25.56
N LEU A 166 -11.63 15.88 -25.71
CA LEU A 166 -12.79 15.10 -26.10
C LEU A 166 -12.66 14.68 -27.59
N PRO A 167 -13.21 13.53 -28.04
CA PRO A 167 -14.05 12.61 -27.23
C PRO A 167 -13.29 11.53 -26.46
N SER A 168 -11.97 11.47 -26.54
CA SER A 168 -11.18 10.34 -26.03
C SER A 168 -9.99 10.81 -25.17
N PRO A 169 -10.24 11.38 -23.98
CA PRO A 169 -9.15 11.69 -23.06
C PRO A 169 -8.45 10.43 -22.57
N ASN A 170 -7.13 10.50 -22.31
CA ASN A 170 -6.38 9.41 -21.71
C ASN A 170 -6.91 9.04 -20.32
N SER A 171 -6.58 7.86 -19.87
CA SER A 171 -6.83 7.41 -18.49
C SER A 171 -5.50 7.29 -17.76
N ILE A 172 -5.43 7.87 -16.57
CA ILE A 172 -4.28 7.75 -15.67
C ILE A 172 -4.51 6.60 -14.70
N GLY A 173 -3.51 5.75 -14.57
CA GLY A 173 -3.42 4.73 -13.55
C GLY A 173 -2.35 5.09 -12.52
N VAL A 174 -2.66 4.92 -11.25
CA VAL A 174 -1.70 5.00 -10.16
C VAL A 174 -1.69 3.66 -9.44
N SER A 175 -0.54 3.04 -9.38
CA SER A 175 -0.33 1.77 -8.66
C SER A 175 0.70 1.96 -7.57
N LEU A 176 0.47 1.33 -6.41
CA LEU A 176 1.37 1.36 -5.27
C LEU A 176 1.65 -0.06 -4.80
N THR A 177 2.92 -0.37 -4.58
CA THR A 177 3.36 -1.66 -4.05
C THR A 177 3.98 -1.45 -2.67
N TYR A 178 3.39 -2.10 -1.68
CA TYR A 178 3.77 -2.03 -0.28
C TYR A 178 4.14 -3.40 0.28
N THR A 179 5.24 -3.48 1.03
CA THR A 179 5.66 -4.69 1.72
C THR A 179 5.28 -4.62 3.18
N TYR A 180 4.23 -5.34 3.55
CA TYR A 180 3.80 -5.51 4.92
C TYR A 180 4.66 -6.55 5.63
N ALA A 181 5.19 -6.23 6.80
CA ALA A 181 5.87 -7.16 7.67
C ALA A 181 4.96 -7.54 8.85
N PHE A 182 4.78 -8.84 9.11
CA PHE A 182 3.96 -9.34 10.22
C PHE A 182 4.46 -8.78 11.55
N GLN A 183 3.54 -8.25 12.36
CA GLN A 183 3.84 -7.55 13.60
C GLN A 183 3.65 -8.40 14.85
N THR A 184 2.84 -9.47 14.76
CA THR A 184 2.56 -10.36 15.88
C THR A 184 3.59 -11.48 16.01
N PRO A 185 3.61 -12.24 17.13
CA PRO A 185 4.44 -13.45 17.27
C PRO A 185 4.23 -14.49 16.17
N LEU A 186 3.16 -14.39 15.40
CA LEU A 186 2.91 -15.22 14.22
C LEU A 186 4.07 -15.11 13.20
N ALA A 187 4.73 -13.96 13.11
CA ALA A 187 5.93 -13.76 12.30
C ALA A 187 7.02 -14.81 12.59
N SER A 188 7.24 -15.13 13.86
CA SER A 188 8.24 -16.12 14.28
C SER A 188 7.84 -17.53 13.86
N VAL A 189 6.56 -17.86 13.98
CA VAL A 189 6.01 -19.15 13.56
C VAL A 189 6.13 -19.31 12.04
N MET A 190 5.77 -18.28 11.29
CA MET A 190 5.87 -18.27 9.82
C MET A 190 7.33 -18.43 9.35
N ARG A 191 8.27 -17.74 10.00
CA ARG A 191 9.71 -17.86 9.69
C ARG A 191 10.25 -19.26 9.99
N PHE A 192 9.77 -19.88 11.06
CA PHE A 192 10.20 -21.23 11.44
C PHE A 192 9.79 -22.27 10.39
N PHE A 193 8.59 -22.18 9.84
CA PHE A 193 8.07 -23.15 8.87
C PHE A 193 8.39 -22.76 7.40
N GLY A 194 8.43 -21.46 7.06
CA GLY A 194 8.52 -20.98 5.70
C GLY A 194 9.80 -20.22 5.34
N GLY A 195 10.73 -20.05 6.30
CA GLY A 195 11.96 -19.28 6.08
C GLY A 195 11.80 -17.77 6.24
N ALA A 196 12.90 -17.01 6.02
CA ALA A 196 12.97 -15.57 6.36
C ALA A 196 11.95 -14.69 5.59
N GLY A 197 11.63 -15.04 4.35
CA GLY A 197 10.70 -14.27 3.51
C GLY A 197 9.22 -14.50 3.82
N SER A 198 8.86 -15.54 4.58
CA SER A 198 7.46 -15.91 4.86
C SER A 198 6.74 -15.00 5.85
N ALA A 199 7.47 -14.08 6.50
CA ALA A 199 6.90 -13.13 7.46
C ALA A 199 6.61 -11.75 6.84
N THR A 200 6.48 -11.68 5.53
CA THR A 200 6.10 -10.47 4.78
C THR A 200 5.00 -10.79 3.78
N LEU A 201 4.17 -9.79 3.49
CA LEU A 201 3.11 -9.86 2.49
C LEU A 201 3.22 -8.63 1.60
N THR A 202 3.22 -8.84 0.29
CA THR A 202 3.18 -7.73 -0.68
C THR A 202 1.74 -7.36 -0.97
N LEU A 203 1.39 -6.12 -0.68
CA LEU A 203 0.12 -5.50 -1.02
C LEU A 203 0.34 -4.63 -2.25
N THR A 204 -0.49 -4.79 -3.26
CA THR A 204 -0.45 -3.96 -4.47
C THR A 204 -1.87 -3.54 -4.81
N ASP A 205 -2.08 -2.24 -4.85
CA ASP A 205 -3.33 -1.66 -5.31
C ASP A 205 -3.11 -0.76 -6.53
N LYS A 206 -4.15 -0.60 -7.31
CA LYS A 206 -4.17 0.28 -8.47
C LYS A 206 -5.53 0.95 -8.64
N THR A 207 -5.50 2.24 -8.91
CA THR A 207 -6.69 3.01 -9.26
C THR A 207 -6.51 3.67 -10.61
N VAL A 208 -7.56 3.60 -11.43
CA VAL A 208 -7.58 4.22 -12.77
C VAL A 208 -8.69 5.26 -12.83
N MET A 209 -8.36 6.43 -13.36
CA MET A 209 -9.31 7.51 -13.59
C MET A 209 -9.07 8.13 -14.97
N GLN A 210 -10.15 8.56 -15.62
CA GLN A 210 -10.05 9.31 -16.86
C GLN A 210 -9.60 10.74 -16.55
N LEU A 211 -8.73 11.31 -17.39
CA LEU A 211 -8.32 12.70 -17.25
C LEU A 211 -9.52 13.64 -17.45
N ASN A 212 -9.59 14.68 -16.62
CA ASN A 212 -10.65 15.67 -16.75
C ASN A 212 -10.52 16.39 -18.09
N PRO A 213 -11.56 16.32 -18.95
CA PRO A 213 -11.52 17.01 -20.23
C PRO A 213 -11.50 18.53 -20.00
N THR A 214 -10.59 19.21 -20.70
CA THR A 214 -10.70 20.66 -20.85
C THR A 214 -11.79 20.97 -21.85
N ALA A 215 -12.72 21.85 -21.49
CA ALA A 215 -13.64 22.43 -22.47
C ALA A 215 -12.78 23.21 -23.46
N SER A 216 -12.79 22.79 -24.72
CA SER A 216 -12.20 23.49 -25.86
C SER A 216 -13.03 24.71 -26.24
#